data_93365dd2cd6ffdaf3e411188c5be1dbe
#
_entry.id   93365dd2cd6ffdaf3e411188c5be1dbe
#
_cell.length_a   1.000
_cell.length_b   1.000
_cell.length_c   1.000
_cell.angle_alpha   90.00
_cell.angle_beta   90.00
_cell.angle_gamma   90.00
#
_symmetry.space_group_name_H-M   'P 1'
#
loop_
_entity.id
_entity.type
_entity.pdbx_description
1 polymer ?
#
loop_
_entity_poly.entity_id
_entity_poly.type
_entity_poly.pdbx_seq_one_letter_code
_entity_poly.pdbx_strand_id
1 'polypeptide(L)'
;ADDFSSNNLDNWTVVSVTGEQQWEITPYGNPAPSAKISGYSGGSNANEDWLITSTIDLSTLSTVTLNFQSVVRYNGPSLEVYASSDYSGGDPTSDGNWTELSVTLDTDSSSWSSWTDSGNIDLSSYAGGNVHIAFKYVSTSSASATYEIDNVLLTGE
;
A
#
# COMPACT_ATOMS: atom_id res chain seq x y z
N ALA A 1 4.66 12.71 -1.04
CA ALA A 1 5.14 11.70 -1.99
C ALA A 1 6.19 10.82 -1.35
N ASP A 2 6.22 9.56 -1.73
CA ASP A 2 7.31 8.66 -1.36
C ASP A 2 7.66 7.75 -2.54
N ASP A 3 8.91 7.80 -2.96
CA ASP A 3 9.52 6.93 -3.96
C ASP A 3 10.47 5.93 -3.31
N PHE A 4 10.43 5.83 -1.98
CA PHE A 4 11.25 4.95 -1.15
C PHE A 4 12.76 5.12 -1.30
N SER A 5 13.22 6.20 -1.95
CA SER A 5 14.65 6.49 -2.15
C SER A 5 15.42 6.68 -0.84
N SER A 6 14.74 6.95 0.27
CA SER A 6 15.33 6.97 1.60
C SER A 6 15.77 5.59 2.11
N ASN A 7 15.37 4.53 1.41
CA ASN A 7 15.69 3.12 1.74
C ASN A 7 15.23 2.70 3.15
N ASN A 8 14.09 3.24 3.59
CA ASN A 8 13.45 2.86 4.85
C ASN A 8 11.93 3.12 4.77
N LEU A 9 11.18 2.64 5.76
CA LEU A 9 9.75 2.86 5.93
C LEU A 9 9.45 3.74 7.15
N ASP A 10 10.37 4.63 7.54
CA ASP A 10 10.24 5.42 8.77
C ASP A 10 9.06 6.39 8.75
N ASN A 11 8.61 6.80 7.56
CA ASN A 11 7.43 7.67 7.38
C ASN A 11 6.11 6.88 7.29
N TRP A 12 6.18 5.57 7.46
CA TRP A 12 5.03 4.67 7.35
C TRP A 12 4.79 3.96 8.69
N THR A 13 3.55 3.58 8.93
CA THR A 13 3.19 2.65 9.99
C THR A 13 3.06 1.26 9.38
N VAL A 14 3.87 0.33 9.86
CA VAL A 14 3.85 -1.08 9.43
C VAL A 14 3.15 -1.89 10.52
N VAL A 15 2.04 -2.53 10.17
CA VAL A 15 1.27 -3.35 11.13
C VAL A 15 1.08 -4.74 10.54
N SER A 16 1.60 -5.76 11.23
CA SER A 16 1.31 -7.16 10.92
C SER A 16 0.20 -7.64 11.87
N VAL A 17 -0.99 -7.85 11.33
CA VAL A 17 -2.15 -8.33 12.10
C VAL A 17 -2.09 -9.83 12.27
N THR A 18 -1.70 -10.54 11.22
CA THR A 18 -1.59 -12.01 11.19
C THR A 18 -0.31 -12.39 10.47
N GLY A 19 0.37 -13.42 10.98
CA GLY A 19 1.57 -13.98 10.36
C GLY A 19 2.85 -13.31 10.81
N GLU A 20 3.97 -13.81 10.32
CA GLU A 20 5.32 -13.36 10.70
C GLU A 20 5.94 -12.42 9.66
N GLN A 21 5.42 -12.41 8.43
CA GLN A 21 5.89 -11.53 7.38
C GLN A 21 5.28 -10.14 7.53
N GLN A 22 5.97 -9.12 7.04
CA GLN A 22 5.48 -7.75 7.08
C GLN A 22 6.05 -6.95 5.91
N TRP A 23 5.49 -5.78 5.67
CA TRP A 23 6.03 -4.85 4.69
C TRP A 23 7.47 -4.47 5.02
N GLU A 24 8.32 -4.43 4.00
CA GLU A 24 9.75 -4.13 4.13
C GLU A 24 10.24 -3.37 2.89
N ILE A 25 11.42 -2.77 2.98
CA ILE A 25 12.11 -2.23 1.81
C ILE A 25 12.79 -3.37 1.06
N THR A 26 12.71 -3.32 -0.28
CA THR A 26 13.46 -4.19 -1.17
C THR A 26 14.40 -3.35 -2.04
N PRO A 27 15.60 -3.88 -2.40
CA PRO A 27 16.52 -3.16 -3.29
C PRO A 27 16.06 -3.12 -4.76
N TYR A 28 14.87 -3.61 -5.07
CA TYR A 28 14.24 -3.57 -6.38
C TYR A 28 13.14 -2.51 -6.40
N GLY A 29 12.74 -2.06 -7.58
CA GLY A 29 11.70 -1.03 -7.72
C GLY A 29 11.68 -0.42 -9.10
N ASN A 30 10.88 0.65 -9.26
CA ASN A 30 10.71 1.34 -10.54
C ASN A 30 10.68 2.87 -10.37
N PRO A 31 11.82 3.51 -10.06
CA PRO A 31 13.17 2.94 -9.84
C PRO A 31 13.34 2.32 -8.46
N ALA A 32 14.40 1.52 -8.30
CA ALA A 32 14.77 0.94 -7.01
C ALA A 32 15.20 2.01 -5.99
N PRO A 33 14.92 1.83 -4.68
CA PRO A 33 14.21 0.73 -4.04
C PRO A 33 12.69 0.90 -4.03
N SER A 34 11.96 -0.09 -3.49
CA SER A 34 10.51 0.00 -3.32
C SER A 34 10.05 -0.68 -2.02
N ALA A 35 8.77 -0.61 -1.70
CA ALA A 35 8.18 -1.34 -0.59
C ALA A 35 7.64 -2.69 -1.07
N LYS A 36 7.87 -3.75 -0.30
CA LYS A 36 7.53 -5.13 -0.66
C LYS A 36 6.85 -5.85 0.49
N ILE A 37 5.92 -6.75 0.14
CA ILE A 37 5.30 -7.71 1.04
C ILE A 37 5.18 -9.07 0.34
N SER A 38 5.48 -10.14 1.07
CA SER A 38 5.25 -11.51 0.62
C SER A 38 4.94 -12.42 1.80
N GLY A 39 3.89 -13.19 1.70
CA GLY A 39 3.57 -14.24 2.68
C GLY A 39 4.34 -15.54 2.44
N TYR A 40 5.26 -15.57 1.48
CA TYR A 40 6.05 -16.77 1.19
C TYR A 40 7.34 -16.78 2.01
N SER A 41 7.52 -17.84 2.81
CA SER A 41 8.76 -18.13 3.52
C SER A 41 8.83 -19.63 3.78
N GLY A 42 9.53 -20.38 2.92
CA GLY A 42 9.56 -21.85 2.94
C GLY A 42 8.22 -22.48 2.54
N GLY A 43 7.31 -21.71 1.97
CA GLY A 43 5.96 -22.06 1.58
C GLY A 43 5.04 -20.86 1.77
N SER A 44 3.77 -20.99 1.40
CA SER A 44 2.78 -19.95 1.64
C SER A 44 2.36 -19.94 3.11
N ASN A 45 2.27 -18.75 3.68
CA ASN A 45 1.82 -18.51 5.05
C ASN A 45 0.66 -17.52 5.04
N ALA A 46 -0.31 -17.74 5.93
CA ALA A 46 -1.41 -16.79 6.12
C ALA A 46 -0.89 -15.50 6.74
N ASN A 47 -1.18 -14.38 6.12
CA ASN A 47 -0.81 -13.04 6.60
C ASN A 47 -1.95 -12.06 6.40
N GLU A 48 -1.96 -11.03 7.24
CA GLU A 48 -2.65 -9.75 7.00
C GLU A 48 -1.69 -8.64 7.44
N ASP A 49 -1.25 -7.85 6.48
CA ASP A 49 -0.21 -6.84 6.68
C ASP A 49 -0.62 -5.51 6.08
N TRP A 50 -0.53 -4.47 6.89
CA TRP A 50 -0.89 -3.12 6.51
C TRP A 50 0.35 -2.23 6.43
N LEU A 51 0.41 -1.42 5.39
CA LEU A 51 1.37 -0.33 5.23
C LEU A 51 0.57 0.96 5.16
N ILE A 52 0.69 1.80 6.20
CA ILE A 52 -0.17 2.96 6.39
C ILE A 52 0.68 4.23 6.37
N THR A 53 0.25 5.23 5.62
CA THR A 53 0.93 6.54 5.60
C THR A 53 0.89 7.19 6.99
N SER A 54 1.85 8.07 7.27
CA SER A 54 1.65 9.09 8.29
C SER A 54 0.45 9.97 7.93
N THR A 55 -0.04 10.76 8.89
CA THR A 55 -1.14 11.68 8.65
C THR A 55 -0.81 12.63 7.49
N ILE A 56 -1.71 12.70 6.52
CA ILE A 56 -1.60 13.62 5.38
C ILE A 56 -2.57 14.76 5.61
N ASP A 57 -2.03 15.98 5.71
CA ASP A 57 -2.83 17.19 5.92
C ASP A 57 -3.32 17.72 4.57
N LEU A 58 -4.62 17.66 4.36
CA LEU A 58 -5.30 18.17 3.17
C LEU A 58 -6.16 19.40 3.49
N SER A 59 -5.93 20.05 4.63
CA SER A 59 -6.82 21.11 5.16
C SER A 59 -6.90 22.34 4.25
N THR A 60 -5.89 22.58 3.42
CA THR A 60 -5.86 23.74 2.50
C THR A 60 -6.20 23.39 1.05
N LEU A 61 -6.55 22.12 0.79
CA LEU A 61 -6.82 21.62 -0.56
C LEU A 61 -8.31 21.49 -0.81
N SER A 62 -8.72 21.63 -2.07
CA SER A 62 -10.09 21.40 -2.54
C SER A 62 -10.18 20.19 -3.49
N THR A 63 -9.07 19.85 -4.16
CA THR A 63 -8.95 18.66 -4.99
C THR A 63 -7.74 17.85 -4.56
N VAL A 64 -7.86 16.52 -4.57
CA VAL A 64 -6.79 15.60 -4.18
C VAL A 64 -6.81 14.38 -5.09
N THR A 65 -5.64 13.98 -5.57
CA THR A 65 -5.46 12.80 -6.41
C THR A 65 -4.34 11.94 -5.86
N LEU A 66 -4.58 10.63 -5.74
CA LEU A 66 -3.59 9.60 -5.43
C LEU A 66 -3.17 8.88 -6.70
N ASN A 67 -1.87 8.62 -6.83
CA ASN A 67 -1.31 7.76 -7.86
C ASN A 67 -0.15 6.95 -7.26
N PHE A 68 0.01 5.71 -7.70
CA PHE A 68 1.14 4.86 -7.32
C PHE A 68 1.39 3.82 -8.40
N GLN A 69 2.48 3.07 -8.27
CA GLN A 69 2.80 1.96 -9.16
C GLN A 69 2.87 0.66 -8.38
N SER A 70 2.51 -0.44 -9.03
CA SER A 70 2.58 -1.78 -8.45
C SER A 70 3.12 -2.80 -9.43
N VAL A 71 3.75 -3.84 -8.88
CA VAL A 71 4.07 -5.08 -9.58
C VAL A 71 3.69 -6.25 -8.67
N VAL A 72 3.20 -7.33 -9.28
CA VAL A 72 2.86 -8.57 -8.60
C VAL A 72 3.65 -9.74 -9.18
N ARG A 73 4.07 -10.65 -8.31
CA ARG A 73 4.67 -11.92 -8.69
C ARG A 73 4.03 -13.03 -7.87
N TYR A 74 3.80 -14.16 -8.51
CA TYR A 74 3.10 -15.31 -7.92
C TYR A 74 1.62 -15.04 -7.65
N ASN A 75 0.84 -16.10 -7.43
CA ASN A 75 -0.60 -16.04 -7.25
C ASN A 75 -0.99 -15.96 -5.79
N GLY A 76 -1.97 -15.17 -5.49
CA GLY A 76 -2.55 -15.00 -4.18
C GLY A 76 -3.64 -13.95 -4.21
N PRO A 77 -4.27 -13.67 -3.06
CA PRO A 77 -5.25 -12.58 -2.96
C PRO A 77 -4.69 -11.25 -3.47
N SER A 78 -5.56 -10.44 -4.08
CA SER A 78 -5.19 -9.12 -4.57
C SER A 78 -4.90 -8.16 -3.43
N LEU A 79 -3.93 -7.27 -3.64
CA LEU A 79 -3.69 -6.12 -2.77
C LEU A 79 -4.94 -5.24 -2.70
N GLU A 80 -5.24 -4.70 -1.53
CA GLU A 80 -6.34 -3.77 -1.32
C GLU A 80 -5.76 -2.42 -0.88
N VAL A 81 -6.40 -1.34 -1.30
CA VAL A 81 -5.99 0.03 -0.96
C VAL A 81 -7.16 0.74 -0.30
N TYR A 82 -6.91 1.40 0.82
CA TYR A 82 -7.92 2.04 1.65
C TYR A 82 -7.55 3.48 2.00
N ALA A 83 -8.57 4.27 2.32
CA ALA A 83 -8.40 5.59 2.90
C ALA A 83 -9.22 5.72 4.18
N SER A 84 -8.72 6.48 5.15
CA SER A 84 -9.42 6.79 6.40
C SER A 84 -9.15 8.22 6.83
N SER A 85 -10.20 8.91 7.27
CA SER A 85 -10.10 10.26 7.85
C SER A 85 -10.02 10.24 9.38
N ASP A 86 -10.13 9.09 10.03
CA ASP A 86 -10.23 8.97 11.48
C ASP A 86 -9.29 7.92 12.11
N TYR A 87 -8.39 7.33 11.32
CA TYR A 87 -7.36 6.44 11.86
C TYR A 87 -6.43 7.22 12.81
N SER A 88 -6.12 6.66 13.97
CA SER A 88 -5.36 7.33 15.02
C SER A 88 -4.01 6.67 15.37
N GLY A 89 -3.59 5.67 14.61
CA GLY A 89 -2.25 5.06 14.75
C GLY A 89 -2.22 3.72 15.45
N GLY A 90 -3.38 3.13 15.75
CA GLY A 90 -3.49 1.83 16.38
C GLY A 90 -3.61 0.67 15.41
N ASP A 91 -4.25 -0.40 15.87
CA ASP A 91 -4.55 -1.58 15.04
C ASP A 91 -5.63 -1.20 14.01
N PRO A 92 -5.33 -1.25 12.70
CA PRO A 92 -6.26 -0.82 11.67
C PRO A 92 -7.54 -1.68 11.58
N THR A 93 -7.56 -2.86 12.18
CA THR A 93 -8.77 -3.70 12.22
C THR A 93 -9.80 -3.22 13.24
N SER A 94 -9.40 -2.38 14.18
CA SER A 94 -10.26 -1.81 15.23
C SER A 94 -10.19 -0.28 15.35
N ASP A 95 -9.21 0.36 14.70
CA ASP A 95 -8.98 1.80 14.70
C ASP A 95 -9.21 2.37 13.32
N GLY A 96 -10.10 3.34 13.23
CA GLY A 96 -10.46 4.00 11.99
C GLY A 96 -11.56 3.31 11.21
N ASN A 97 -12.25 4.11 10.40
CA ASN A 97 -13.17 3.64 9.39
C ASN A 97 -12.46 3.71 8.04
N TRP A 98 -12.29 2.57 7.40
CA TRP A 98 -11.55 2.44 6.15
C TRP A 98 -12.48 2.28 4.98
N THR A 99 -12.28 3.09 3.94
CA THR A 99 -13.01 3.00 2.68
C THR A 99 -12.09 2.43 1.61
N GLU A 100 -12.49 1.33 0.99
CA GLU A 100 -11.71 0.73 -0.10
C GLU A 100 -11.73 1.62 -1.33
N LEU A 101 -10.57 1.81 -1.94
CA LEU A 101 -10.38 2.61 -3.14
C LEU A 101 -10.34 1.69 -4.37
N SER A 102 -11.01 2.10 -5.45
CA SER A 102 -10.90 1.43 -6.73
C SER A 102 -9.59 1.84 -7.41
N VAL A 103 -8.70 0.87 -7.60
CA VAL A 103 -7.36 1.09 -8.16
C VAL A 103 -7.10 0.09 -9.27
N THR A 104 -6.19 0.45 -10.19
CA THR A 104 -5.63 -0.49 -11.15
C THR A 104 -4.33 -1.05 -10.59
N LEU A 105 -4.22 -2.37 -10.54
CA LEU A 105 -3.01 -3.07 -10.10
C LEU A 105 -2.43 -3.88 -11.24
N ASP A 106 -1.13 -4.17 -11.15
CA ASP A 106 -0.52 -5.20 -11.98
C ASP A 106 -1.20 -6.54 -11.70
N THR A 107 -1.53 -7.27 -12.76
CA THR A 107 -2.16 -8.60 -12.70
C THR A 107 -1.30 -9.68 -13.34
N ASP A 108 -0.14 -9.33 -13.90
CA ASP A 108 0.78 -10.31 -14.50
C ASP A 108 1.70 -10.91 -13.42
N SER A 109 1.21 -11.94 -12.76
CA SER A 109 1.94 -12.62 -11.70
C SER A 109 3.14 -13.44 -12.17
N SER A 110 3.41 -13.48 -13.48
CA SER A 110 4.51 -14.24 -14.10
C SER A 110 5.81 -13.43 -14.30
N SER A 111 5.80 -12.13 -13.99
CA SER A 111 6.90 -11.21 -14.31
C SER A 111 7.13 -10.18 -13.21
N TRP A 112 8.38 -9.74 -13.06
CA TRP A 112 8.78 -8.60 -12.23
C TRP A 112 8.84 -7.27 -13.02
N SER A 113 8.52 -7.30 -14.32
CA SER A 113 8.72 -6.15 -15.20
C SER A 113 7.41 -5.46 -15.61
N SER A 114 6.26 -5.94 -15.14
CA SER A 114 4.93 -5.43 -15.52
C SER A 114 4.43 -4.33 -14.60
N TRP A 115 5.30 -3.44 -14.14
CA TRP A 115 4.93 -2.29 -13.31
C TRP A 115 3.76 -1.54 -13.93
N THR A 116 2.71 -1.37 -13.13
CA THR A 116 1.43 -0.84 -13.58
C THR A 116 1.06 0.39 -12.77
N ASP A 117 0.65 1.45 -13.47
CA ASP A 117 0.14 2.67 -12.87
C ASP A 117 -1.26 2.44 -12.29
N SER A 118 -1.51 2.93 -11.08
CA SER A 118 -2.80 2.77 -10.39
C SER A 118 -3.96 3.52 -11.04
N GLY A 119 -3.66 4.40 -11.99
CA GLY A 119 -4.60 5.42 -12.43
C GLY A 119 -4.66 6.58 -11.43
N ASN A 120 -5.34 7.63 -11.80
CA ASN A 120 -5.57 8.78 -10.93
C ASN A 120 -6.82 8.52 -10.08
N ILE A 121 -6.61 8.39 -8.78
CA ILE A 121 -7.67 8.07 -7.81
C ILE A 121 -8.10 9.38 -7.15
N ASP A 122 -9.37 9.75 -7.33
CA ASP A 122 -9.92 10.98 -6.75
C ASP A 122 -10.16 10.80 -5.25
N LEU A 123 -9.45 11.58 -4.45
CA LEU A 123 -9.59 11.66 -3.00
C LEU A 123 -10.14 13.02 -2.55
N SER A 124 -10.77 13.78 -3.44
CA SER A 124 -11.24 15.14 -3.14
C SER A 124 -12.30 15.17 -2.04
N SER A 125 -12.99 14.05 -1.78
CA SER A 125 -13.92 13.94 -0.64
C SER A 125 -13.22 14.03 0.73
N TYR A 126 -11.90 13.85 0.79
CA TYR A 126 -11.08 14.01 2.00
C TYR A 126 -10.45 15.41 2.11
N ALA A 127 -10.58 16.25 1.09
CA ALA A 127 -10.06 17.60 1.11
C ALA A 127 -10.66 18.41 2.27
N GLY A 128 -9.88 19.31 2.85
CA GLY A 128 -10.28 20.12 3.98
C GLY A 128 -10.03 19.47 5.35
N GLY A 129 -9.45 18.29 5.38
CA GLY A 129 -9.13 17.57 6.63
C GLY A 129 -7.86 16.74 6.49
N ASN A 130 -7.74 15.73 7.33
CA ASN A 130 -6.62 14.79 7.31
C ASN A 130 -7.05 13.44 6.72
N VAL A 131 -6.09 12.72 6.14
CA VAL A 131 -6.31 11.36 5.60
C VAL A 131 -5.10 10.49 5.87
N HIS A 132 -5.34 9.20 6.02
CA HIS A 132 -4.35 8.13 5.91
C HIS A 132 -4.69 7.24 4.72
N ILE A 133 -3.69 6.81 3.98
CA ILE A 133 -3.80 5.82 2.91
C ILE A 133 -3.15 4.54 3.41
N ALA A 134 -3.77 3.40 3.14
CA ALA A 134 -3.26 2.10 3.55
C ALA A 134 -3.23 1.12 2.38
N PHE A 135 -2.15 0.36 2.30
CA PHE A 135 -2.01 -0.81 1.44
C PHE A 135 -2.15 -2.05 2.32
N LYS A 136 -3.20 -2.83 2.08
CA LYS A 136 -3.49 -4.04 2.84
C LYS A 136 -3.20 -5.27 2.01
N TYR A 137 -2.29 -6.09 2.49
CA TYR A 137 -1.91 -7.38 1.91
C TYR A 137 -2.55 -8.52 2.70
N VAL A 138 -3.07 -9.51 1.97
CA VAL A 138 -3.58 -10.75 2.54
C VAL A 138 -2.95 -11.92 1.79
N SER A 139 -2.56 -12.95 2.51
CA SER A 139 -2.18 -14.25 1.95
C SER A 139 -2.83 -15.37 2.75
N THR A 140 -2.79 -16.58 2.19
CA THR A 140 -3.30 -17.79 2.82
C THR A 140 -2.20 -18.83 2.96
N SER A 141 -2.46 -19.92 3.67
CA SER A 141 -1.51 -21.03 3.80
C SER A 141 -1.31 -21.79 2.48
N SER A 142 -2.08 -21.50 1.44
CA SER A 142 -1.99 -22.16 0.13
C SER A 142 -1.66 -21.21 -1.02
N ALA A 143 -1.79 -19.89 -0.83
CA ALA A 143 -1.53 -18.90 -1.87
C ALA A 143 -0.98 -17.61 -1.29
N SER A 144 0.20 -17.20 -1.73
CA SER A 144 0.88 -15.97 -1.30
C SER A 144 1.51 -15.27 -2.50
N ALA A 145 0.87 -14.18 -2.94
CA ALA A 145 1.49 -13.29 -3.93
C ALA A 145 2.63 -12.51 -3.28
N THR A 146 3.50 -11.95 -4.10
CA THR A 146 4.46 -10.92 -3.70
C THR A 146 4.07 -9.63 -4.40
N TYR A 147 3.86 -8.56 -3.65
CA TYR A 147 3.61 -7.23 -4.18
C TYR A 147 4.74 -6.29 -3.85
N GLU A 148 5.09 -5.45 -4.82
CA GLU A 148 5.91 -4.27 -4.59
C GLU A 148 5.11 -3.04 -5.01
N ILE A 149 5.23 -1.95 -4.25
CA ILE A 149 4.64 -0.67 -4.58
C ILE A 149 5.72 0.41 -4.61
N ASP A 150 5.54 1.40 -5.46
CA ASP A 150 6.51 2.47 -5.67
C ASP A 150 5.79 3.76 -6.08
N ASN A 151 6.53 4.87 -5.99
CA ASN A 151 6.09 6.19 -6.47
C ASN A 151 4.71 6.58 -5.95
N VAL A 152 4.49 6.46 -4.65
CA VAL A 152 3.23 6.87 -4.01
C VAL A 152 3.18 8.39 -3.98
N LEU A 153 2.21 8.96 -4.69
CA LEU A 153 2.10 10.41 -4.88
C LEU A 153 0.67 10.88 -4.61
N LEU A 154 0.53 11.83 -3.69
CA LEU A 154 -0.68 12.64 -3.58
C LEU A 154 -0.39 14.03 -4.13
N THR A 155 -1.28 14.50 -4.99
CA THR A 155 -1.26 15.87 -5.52
C THR A 155 -2.60 16.53 -5.23
N GLY A 156 -2.60 17.86 -5.10
CA GLY A 156 -3.84 18.59 -4.85
C GLY A 156 -3.71 20.08 -5.09
N GLU A 157 -4.86 20.74 -5.13
CA GLU A 157 -5.01 22.18 -5.30
C GLU A 157 -5.99 22.75 -4.27
#